data_c3c9e9520b9e7169eea20a782ef73a5d
#
_entry.id   c3c9e9520b9e7169eea20a782ef73a5d
#
_cell.length_a   1.000
_cell.length_b   1.000
_cell.length_c   1.000
_cell.angle_alpha   90.00
_cell.angle_beta   90.00
_cell.angle_gamma   90.00
#
_symmetry.space_group_name_H-M   'P 1'
#
loop_
_entity.id
_entity.type
_entity.pdbx_description
1 polymer ?
#
loop_
_entity_poly.entity_id
_entity_poly.type
_entity_poly.pdbx_seq_one_letter_code
_entity_poly.pdbx_strand_id
1 'polypeptide(L)'
;IAHALLTLGVPIIPRMISEIAHSETGIDIHPGATIGEHFSIDHGTGVVIGATAIIGNNVKLYQGVTLGAKSFDYDEDNNPIKGIPRHPIIGDNVVIYSNTSVLGRIHIGNNAIIGGNIWVTDDVADNEKLTQAKADNILRLKQD
;
A
#
# COMPACT_ATOMS: atom_id res chain seq x y z
N ILE A 1 0.06 1.82 18.67
CA ILE A 1 -1.01 1.73 19.70
C ILE A 1 -2.25 1.05 19.09
N ALA A 2 -2.85 1.55 18.00
CA ALA A 2 -4.08 1.00 17.41
C ALA A 2 -3.95 -0.48 17.07
N HIS A 3 -2.86 -0.90 16.41
CA HIS A 3 -2.57 -2.30 16.09
C HIS A 3 -2.48 -3.19 17.35
N ALA A 4 -1.76 -2.75 18.39
CA ALA A 4 -1.64 -3.50 19.63
C ALA A 4 -3.00 -3.69 20.34
N LEU A 5 -3.84 -2.66 20.36
CA LEU A 5 -5.18 -2.76 20.93
C LEU A 5 -6.07 -3.72 20.10
N LEU A 6 -5.96 -3.69 18.78
CA LEU A 6 -6.68 -4.62 17.91
C LEU A 6 -6.28 -6.08 18.19
N THR A 7 -4.98 -6.33 18.33
CA THR A 7 -4.43 -7.65 18.65
C THR A 7 -4.90 -8.17 20.02
N LEU A 8 -5.12 -7.27 20.98
CA LEU A 8 -5.72 -7.57 22.29
C LEU A 8 -7.24 -7.76 22.23
N GLY A 9 -7.85 -7.68 21.06
CA GLY A 9 -9.29 -7.86 20.87
C GLY A 9 -10.15 -6.68 21.32
N VAL A 10 -9.58 -5.49 21.53
CA VAL A 10 -10.33 -4.30 21.89
C VAL A 10 -11.19 -3.86 20.70
N PRO A 11 -12.53 -3.80 20.84
CA PRO A 11 -13.40 -3.40 19.73
C PRO A 11 -13.41 -1.88 19.56
N ILE A 12 -13.68 -1.40 18.35
CA ILE A 12 -13.98 0.00 17.98
C ILE A 12 -12.78 0.95 18.18
N ILE A 13 -12.18 1.01 19.36
CA ILE A 13 -11.12 1.98 19.72
C ILE A 13 -9.94 1.96 18.76
N PRO A 14 -9.39 0.81 18.31
CA PRO A 14 -8.33 0.78 17.31
C PRO A 14 -8.67 1.54 16.03
N ARG A 15 -9.89 1.37 15.53
CA ARG A 15 -10.37 2.07 14.35
C ARG A 15 -10.53 3.57 14.60
N MET A 16 -11.07 3.96 15.74
CA MET A 16 -11.21 5.38 16.11
C MET A 16 -9.85 6.09 16.14
N ILE A 17 -8.82 5.45 16.73
CA ILE A 17 -7.46 6.00 16.75
C ILE A 17 -6.93 6.20 15.33
N SER A 18 -7.11 5.22 14.45
CA SER A 18 -6.68 5.32 13.05
C SER A 18 -7.44 6.42 12.29
N GLU A 19 -8.75 6.58 12.51
CA GLU A 19 -9.53 7.64 11.87
C GLU A 19 -9.13 9.04 12.33
N ILE A 20 -8.81 9.21 13.61
CA ILE A 20 -8.29 10.50 14.12
C ILE A 20 -6.94 10.80 13.44
N ALA A 21 -6.02 9.84 13.39
CA ALA A 21 -4.74 10.01 12.74
C ALA A 21 -4.90 10.31 11.24
N HIS A 22 -5.82 9.62 10.56
CA HIS A 22 -6.15 9.86 9.16
C HIS A 22 -6.67 11.29 8.93
N SER A 23 -7.61 11.76 9.77
CA SER A 23 -8.17 13.11 9.64
C SER A 23 -7.12 14.21 9.81
N GLU A 24 -6.13 14.00 10.69
CA GLU A 24 -5.09 14.97 10.99
C GLU A 24 -3.95 14.97 9.96
N THR A 25 -3.65 13.82 9.36
CA THR A 25 -2.45 13.64 8.53
C THR A 25 -2.73 13.41 7.05
N GLY A 26 -3.96 12.98 6.70
CA GLY A 26 -4.29 12.47 5.37
C GLY A 26 -3.66 11.11 5.06
N ILE A 27 -3.19 10.36 6.08
CA ILE A 27 -2.59 9.03 5.96
C ILE A 27 -3.53 8.00 6.57
N ASP A 28 -4.10 7.11 5.77
CA ASP A 28 -5.00 6.04 6.21
C ASP A 28 -4.23 4.73 6.42
N ILE A 29 -3.97 4.38 7.66
CA ILE A 29 -3.37 3.09 8.03
C ILE A 29 -4.39 2.28 8.82
N HIS A 30 -4.85 1.17 8.23
CA HIS A 30 -5.76 0.27 8.95
C HIS A 30 -5.04 -0.39 10.13
N PRO A 31 -5.65 -0.45 11.34
CA PRO A 31 -4.99 -1.01 12.53
C PRO A 31 -4.66 -2.50 12.41
N GLY A 32 -5.24 -3.22 11.44
CA GLY A 32 -4.90 -4.62 11.14
C GLY A 32 -3.61 -4.81 10.35
N ALA A 33 -3.05 -3.76 9.76
CA ALA A 33 -1.79 -3.86 9.04
C ALA A 33 -0.64 -4.24 9.99
N THR A 34 0.23 -5.15 9.53
CA THR A 34 1.47 -5.52 10.25
C THR A 34 2.62 -4.75 9.64
N ILE A 35 3.32 -3.96 10.45
CA ILE A 35 4.39 -3.09 9.98
C ILE A 35 5.64 -3.37 10.82
N GLY A 36 6.75 -3.67 10.13
CA GLY A 36 8.05 -3.93 10.72
C GLY A 36 8.75 -2.68 11.27
N GLU A 37 10.00 -2.84 11.67
CA GLU A 37 10.80 -1.78 12.28
C GLU A 37 11.32 -0.78 11.23
N HIS A 38 11.61 0.45 11.67
CA HIS A 38 12.19 1.52 10.83
C HIS A 38 11.36 1.87 9.59
N PHE A 39 10.05 1.67 9.66
CA PHE A 39 9.12 2.11 8.63
C PHE A 39 9.02 3.63 8.59
N SER A 40 9.03 4.20 7.40
CA SER A 40 8.92 5.65 7.23
C SER A 40 7.99 6.03 6.07
N ILE A 41 7.27 7.12 6.24
CA ILE A 41 6.46 7.75 5.20
C ILE A 41 6.99 9.17 5.01
N ASP A 42 7.30 9.53 3.75
CA ASP A 42 7.75 10.86 3.39
C ASP A 42 6.60 11.64 2.73
N HIS A 43 6.36 12.87 3.18
CA HIS A 43 5.20 13.73 2.87
C HIS A 43 3.85 13.15 3.33
N GLY A 44 3.47 12.00 2.90
CA GLY A 44 2.44 11.11 3.45
C GLY A 44 1.01 11.33 2.95
N THR A 45 0.60 12.50 2.56
CA THR A 45 -0.79 12.77 2.15
C THR A 45 -1.27 11.78 1.10
N GLY A 46 -2.42 11.14 1.37
CA GLY A 46 -3.04 10.18 0.47
C GLY A 46 -2.42 8.78 0.50
N VAL A 47 -1.53 8.47 1.44
CA VAL A 47 -1.09 7.07 1.67
C VAL A 47 -2.23 6.26 2.25
N VAL A 48 -2.46 5.07 1.69
CA VAL A 48 -3.46 4.11 2.16
C VAL A 48 -2.82 2.75 2.38
N ILE A 49 -2.94 2.20 3.59
CA ILE A 49 -2.44 0.86 3.95
C ILE A 49 -3.59 0.00 4.45
N GLY A 50 -3.93 -1.01 3.67
CA GLY A 50 -5.08 -1.88 3.93
C GLY A 50 -4.89 -2.89 5.06
N ALA A 51 -5.99 -3.43 5.57
CA ALA A 51 -6.10 -4.22 6.79
C ALA A 51 -5.19 -5.45 6.88
N THR A 52 -4.91 -6.13 5.77
CA THR A 52 -4.11 -7.36 5.75
C THR A 52 -2.74 -7.15 5.08
N ALA A 53 -2.32 -5.89 4.90
CA ALA A 53 -0.97 -5.58 4.44
C ALA A 53 0.08 -6.05 5.45
N ILE A 54 1.17 -6.61 4.93
CA ILE A 54 2.35 -6.97 5.71
C ILE A 54 3.51 -6.18 5.15
N ILE A 55 4.21 -5.43 6.00
CA ILE A 55 5.31 -4.56 5.62
C ILE A 55 6.52 -4.96 6.44
N GLY A 56 7.62 -5.26 5.77
CA GLY A 56 8.90 -5.62 6.40
C GLY A 56 9.61 -4.45 7.07
N ASN A 57 10.89 -4.63 7.34
CA ASN A 57 11.72 -3.64 8.02
C ASN A 57 12.34 -2.65 7.02
N ASN A 58 12.66 -1.44 7.49
CA ASN A 58 13.32 -0.38 6.70
C ASN A 58 12.57 -0.01 5.40
N VAL A 59 11.25 -0.14 5.39
CA VAL A 59 10.44 0.22 4.22
C VAL A 59 10.15 1.71 4.20
N LYS A 60 10.28 2.32 3.04
CA LYS A 60 9.97 3.73 2.82
C LYS A 60 8.87 3.91 1.77
N LEU A 61 7.81 4.62 2.14
CA LEU A 61 6.74 5.03 1.24
C LEU A 61 6.76 6.53 1.03
N TYR A 62 6.32 6.97 -0.15
CA TYR A 62 6.08 8.38 -0.45
C TYR A 62 4.58 8.66 -0.53
N GLN A 63 4.22 9.95 -0.64
CA GLN A 63 2.82 10.39 -0.69
C GLN A 63 2.01 9.68 -1.78
N GLY A 64 0.73 9.46 -1.52
CA GLY A 64 -0.22 8.88 -2.47
C GLY A 64 -0.03 7.39 -2.75
N VAL A 65 0.89 6.69 -2.05
CA VAL A 65 1.06 5.25 -2.19
C VAL A 65 -0.15 4.52 -1.63
N THR A 66 -0.68 3.56 -2.39
CA THR A 66 -1.78 2.69 -1.96
C THR A 66 -1.32 1.24 -1.89
N LEU A 67 -1.39 0.63 -0.70
CA LEU A 67 -1.25 -0.82 -0.50
C LEU A 67 -2.66 -1.40 -0.30
N GLY A 68 -3.32 -1.71 -1.42
CA GLY A 68 -4.75 -1.97 -1.51
C GLY A 68 -5.12 -3.39 -1.92
N ALA A 69 -6.43 -3.66 -1.93
CA ALA A 69 -6.98 -4.85 -2.55
C ALA A 69 -7.20 -4.63 -4.04
N LYS A 70 -7.00 -5.67 -4.86
CA LYS A 70 -7.26 -5.61 -6.32
C LYS A 70 -8.74 -5.82 -6.63
N SER A 71 -9.39 -6.71 -5.88
CA SER A 71 -10.79 -7.09 -6.04
C SER A 71 -11.36 -7.58 -4.71
N PHE A 72 -12.67 -7.76 -4.69
CA PHE A 72 -13.36 -8.43 -3.59
C PHE A 72 -13.90 -9.76 -4.11
N ASP A 73 -13.73 -10.82 -3.33
CA ASP A 73 -14.41 -12.08 -3.55
C ASP A 73 -15.81 -11.99 -2.94
N TYR A 74 -16.77 -12.62 -3.59
CA TYR A 74 -18.18 -12.62 -3.19
C TYR A 74 -18.62 -14.04 -2.88
N ASP A 75 -19.51 -14.20 -1.90
CA ASP A 75 -20.17 -15.46 -1.60
C ASP A 75 -21.33 -15.75 -2.57
N GLU A 76 -22.01 -16.89 -2.39
CA GLU A 76 -23.14 -17.31 -3.24
C GLU A 76 -24.31 -16.32 -3.20
N ASP A 77 -24.42 -15.52 -2.13
CA ASP A 77 -25.46 -14.50 -1.92
C ASP A 77 -25.00 -13.11 -2.40
N ASN A 78 -23.86 -13.02 -3.12
CA ASN A 78 -23.26 -11.79 -3.64
C ASN A 78 -22.86 -10.79 -2.53
N ASN A 79 -22.52 -11.27 -1.33
CA ASN A 79 -21.94 -10.45 -0.28
C ASN A 79 -20.41 -10.54 -0.33
N PRO A 80 -19.66 -9.44 -0.09
CA PRO A 80 -18.21 -9.48 -0.08
C PRO A 80 -17.70 -10.36 1.07
N ILE A 81 -16.85 -11.32 0.74
CA ILE A 81 -16.18 -12.18 1.73
C ILE A 81 -15.19 -11.33 2.53
N LYS A 82 -15.40 -11.29 3.85
CA LYS A 82 -14.58 -10.50 4.77
C LYS A 82 -13.50 -11.37 5.44
N GLY A 83 -12.42 -10.71 5.90
CA GLY A 83 -11.40 -11.37 6.74
C GLY A 83 -10.34 -12.17 5.97
N ILE A 84 -10.42 -12.28 4.66
CA ILE A 84 -9.37 -12.92 3.85
C ILE A 84 -8.21 -11.96 3.57
N PRO A 85 -6.96 -12.45 3.55
CA PRO A 85 -5.80 -11.66 3.16
C PRO A 85 -5.90 -11.23 1.69
N ARG A 86 -5.93 -9.91 1.43
CA ARG A 86 -6.12 -9.35 0.09
C ARG A 86 -5.24 -8.14 -0.21
N HIS A 87 -4.38 -7.75 0.73
CA HIS A 87 -3.46 -6.62 0.58
C HIS A 87 -2.04 -7.14 0.42
N PRO A 88 -1.11 -6.35 -0.17
CA PRO A 88 0.22 -6.82 -0.52
C PRO A 88 1.10 -7.17 0.68
N ILE A 89 2.13 -7.95 0.38
CA ILE A 89 3.24 -8.26 1.28
C ILE A 89 4.47 -7.55 0.73
N ILE A 90 5.04 -6.65 1.54
CA ILE A 90 6.21 -5.86 1.20
C ILE A 90 7.40 -6.41 1.99
N GLY A 91 8.48 -6.77 1.30
CA GLY A 91 9.71 -7.24 1.91
C GLY A 91 10.50 -6.16 2.64
N ASP A 92 11.71 -6.50 3.07
CA ASP A 92 12.61 -5.58 3.77
C ASP A 92 13.31 -4.62 2.80
N ASN A 93 13.66 -3.42 3.28
CA ASN A 93 14.42 -2.39 2.56
C ASN A 93 13.77 -1.93 1.24
N VAL A 94 12.46 -2.04 1.13
CA VAL A 94 11.71 -1.65 -0.08
C VAL A 94 11.45 -0.14 -0.08
N VAL A 95 11.56 0.48 -1.26
CA VAL A 95 11.20 1.88 -1.48
C VAL A 95 10.08 1.95 -2.52
N ILE A 96 8.95 2.57 -2.18
CA ILE A 96 7.83 2.78 -3.09
C ILE A 96 7.61 4.28 -3.25
N TYR A 97 7.82 4.77 -4.47
CA TYR A 97 7.70 6.19 -4.79
C TYR A 97 6.25 6.63 -5.00
N SER A 98 6.08 7.93 -5.08
CA SER A 98 4.79 8.64 -5.01
C SER A 98 3.72 8.14 -5.99
N ASN A 99 2.47 8.15 -5.52
CA ASN A 99 1.26 7.84 -6.29
C ASN A 99 1.25 6.43 -6.92
N THR A 100 2.03 5.50 -6.38
CA THR A 100 2.05 4.11 -6.83
C THR A 100 0.97 3.31 -6.12
N SER A 101 0.20 2.53 -6.89
CA SER A 101 -0.79 1.60 -6.35
C SER A 101 -0.26 0.17 -6.45
N VAL A 102 -0.11 -0.50 -5.31
CA VAL A 102 0.25 -1.93 -5.20
C VAL A 102 -0.99 -2.67 -4.73
N LEU A 103 -1.57 -3.50 -5.59
CA LEU A 103 -2.92 -4.03 -5.37
C LEU A 103 -2.97 -5.55 -5.43
N GLY A 104 -3.66 -6.12 -4.47
CA GLY A 104 -3.86 -7.57 -4.36
C GLY A 104 -2.91 -8.23 -3.37
N ARG A 105 -3.04 -9.54 -3.20
CA ARG A 105 -2.18 -10.34 -2.33
C ARG A 105 -0.89 -10.73 -3.06
N ILE A 106 -0.15 -9.75 -3.52
CA ILE A 106 1.11 -9.88 -4.24
C ILE A 106 2.30 -9.64 -3.32
N HIS A 107 3.48 -10.09 -3.74
CA HIS A 107 4.73 -9.94 -3.02
C HIS A 107 5.65 -8.92 -3.72
N ILE A 108 6.12 -7.95 -2.96
CA ILE A 108 7.21 -7.06 -3.36
C ILE A 108 8.45 -7.53 -2.63
N GLY A 109 9.43 -8.04 -3.37
CA GLY A 109 10.64 -8.65 -2.83
C GLY A 109 11.54 -7.69 -2.08
N ASN A 110 12.50 -8.26 -1.33
CA ASN A 110 13.45 -7.46 -0.54
C ASN A 110 14.31 -6.56 -1.44
N ASN A 111 14.64 -5.37 -0.94
CA ASN A 111 15.45 -4.37 -1.63
C ASN A 111 14.85 -3.90 -2.98
N ALA A 112 13.58 -4.20 -3.25
CA ALA A 112 12.92 -3.73 -4.48
C ALA A 112 12.69 -2.22 -4.44
N ILE A 113 12.73 -1.59 -5.63
CA ILE A 113 12.45 -0.18 -5.81
C ILE A 113 11.31 -0.03 -6.81
N ILE A 114 10.19 0.53 -6.35
CA ILE A 114 9.02 0.79 -7.20
C ILE A 114 8.96 2.28 -7.50
N GLY A 115 9.06 2.63 -8.77
CA GLY A 115 8.97 4.01 -9.26
C GLY A 115 7.60 4.64 -9.02
N GLY A 116 7.50 5.94 -9.19
CA GLY A 116 6.25 6.67 -8.98
C GLY A 116 5.23 6.47 -10.11
N ASN A 117 3.94 6.67 -9.77
CA ASN A 117 2.80 6.61 -10.69
C ASN A 117 2.67 5.27 -11.43
N ILE A 118 2.97 4.16 -10.76
CA ILE A 118 2.87 2.80 -11.32
C ILE A 118 1.69 2.06 -10.70
N TRP A 119 1.08 1.21 -11.52
CA TRP A 119 0.03 0.29 -11.11
C TRP A 119 0.60 -1.13 -11.07
N VAL A 120 0.78 -1.69 -9.87
CA VAL A 120 1.43 -2.98 -9.65
C VAL A 120 0.40 -4.00 -9.18
N THR A 121 0.24 -5.08 -9.91
CA THR A 121 -0.72 -6.17 -9.62
C THR A 121 -0.10 -7.56 -9.68
N ASP A 122 1.19 -7.64 -9.90
CA ASP A 122 1.97 -8.87 -10.01
C ASP A 122 3.18 -8.81 -9.09
N ASP A 123 3.72 -9.96 -8.72
CA ASP A 123 4.88 -10.05 -7.85
C ASP A 123 6.09 -9.35 -8.45
N VAL A 124 6.90 -8.74 -7.60
CA VAL A 124 8.18 -8.11 -7.94
C VAL A 124 9.28 -8.86 -7.19
N ALA A 125 10.31 -9.29 -7.91
CA ALA A 125 11.39 -10.08 -7.34
C ALA A 125 12.30 -9.27 -6.40
N ASP A 126 13.11 -9.97 -5.60
CA ASP A 126 14.15 -9.34 -4.76
C ASP A 126 15.12 -8.54 -5.64
N ASN A 127 15.52 -7.35 -5.13
CA ASN A 127 16.46 -6.44 -5.78
C ASN A 127 15.99 -5.88 -7.13
N GLU A 128 14.74 -6.08 -7.49
CA GLU A 128 14.17 -5.58 -8.74
C GLU A 128 13.86 -4.09 -8.67
N LYS A 129 14.03 -3.41 -9.80
CA LYS A 129 13.63 -2.01 -9.97
C LYS A 129 12.55 -1.91 -11.05
N LEU A 130 11.33 -1.64 -10.63
CA LEU A 130 10.19 -1.40 -11.52
C LEU A 130 10.01 0.10 -11.72
N THR A 131 10.05 0.57 -12.97
CA THR A 131 9.86 1.99 -13.32
C THR A 131 8.93 2.11 -14.51
N GLN A 132 8.31 3.28 -14.68
CA GLN A 132 7.54 3.56 -15.90
C GLN A 132 8.44 3.45 -17.13
N ALA A 133 7.87 2.94 -18.23
CA ALA A 133 8.52 3.07 -19.54
C ALA A 133 8.67 4.56 -19.88
N LYS A 134 9.79 4.94 -20.53
CA LYS A 134 9.95 6.31 -21.04
C LYS A 134 8.80 6.62 -21.98
N ALA A 135 8.10 7.72 -21.74
CA ALA A 135 7.10 8.21 -22.68
C ALA A 135 7.82 8.61 -23.98
N ASP A 136 7.42 8.02 -25.10
CA ASP A 136 7.78 8.57 -26.42
C ASP A 136 7.02 9.88 -26.59
N ASN A 137 7.69 10.99 -26.42
CA ASN A 137 7.13 12.32 -26.68
C ASN A 137 6.94 12.47 -28.19
N ILE A 138 5.78 12.07 -28.69
CA ILE A 138 5.35 12.40 -30.06
C ILE A 138 4.95 13.87 -30.04
N LEU A 139 5.89 14.73 -30.43
CA LEU A 139 5.58 16.12 -30.77
C LEU A 139 4.70 16.12 -32.03
N ARG A 140 3.39 16.19 -31.84
CA ARG A 140 2.50 16.54 -32.95
C ARG A 140 2.67 18.01 -33.21
N LEU A 141 3.43 18.36 -34.24
CA LEU A 141 3.41 19.71 -34.81
C LEU A 141 1.97 19.98 -35.25
N LYS A 142 1.36 21.05 -34.72
CA LYS A 142 0.13 21.56 -35.30
C LYS A 142 0.47 21.97 -36.73
N GLN A 143 -0.16 21.33 -37.70
CA GLN A 143 -0.20 21.87 -39.07
C GLN A 143 -1.21 23.03 -39.04
N ASP A 144 -0.69 24.24 -39.27
CA ASP A 144 -1.49 25.45 -39.47
C ASP A 144 -2.34 25.33 -40.75
#